data_b468d657c6e6ba5bb333433cc11faf84
#
_entry.id   b468d657c6e6ba5bb333433cc11faf84
#
_cell.length_a   1.000
_cell.length_b   1.000
_cell.length_c   1.000
_cell.angle_alpha   90.00
_cell.angle_beta   90.00
_cell.angle_gamma   90.00
#
_symmetry.space_group_name_H-M   'P 1'
#
loop_
_entity.id
_entity.type
_entity.pdbx_description
1 polymer ?
#
loop_
_entity_poly.entity_id
_entity_poly.type
_entity_poly.pdbx_seq_one_letter_code
_entity_poly.pdbx_strand_id
1 'polypeptide(L)'
;VTGQYLYMLHSSQAHTTVSEISALGNHTLLVDERDGKAGSDTFKRLYRIDLAQATNLLDLNNAYDPDKGGVLVDGKSLEGYVSHTDGAKANEQVAAETLRAAGISPAQGRLYLDVTKLVWGADPSGNTFSHDKVEGVAVTKGGQHLTLANDSDFGLEGSSHTGTQFELRQKEYQGKPETGEALDIDMTAVPQQYRGDGYIAPEVNTTDAGTEVKVA
;
A
#
# COMPACT_ATOMS: atom_id res chain seq x y z
N VAL A 1 -8.43 -1.59 20.80
CA VAL A 1 -7.83 -2.43 19.72
C VAL A 1 -8.47 -3.79 19.78
N THR A 2 -9.06 -4.27 18.67
CA THR A 2 -9.78 -5.55 18.59
C THR A 2 -9.00 -6.63 17.86
N GLY A 3 -7.94 -6.26 17.14
CA GLY A 3 -7.04 -7.18 16.46
C GLY A 3 -5.72 -6.52 16.13
N GLN A 4 -4.68 -7.32 16.05
CA GLN A 4 -3.34 -6.95 15.59
C GLN A 4 -2.82 -8.04 14.67
N TYR A 5 -2.41 -7.67 13.47
CA TYR A 5 -2.04 -8.61 12.42
C TYR A 5 -0.69 -8.24 11.83
N LEU A 6 0.09 -9.25 11.49
CA LEU A 6 1.36 -9.06 10.79
C LEU A 6 1.10 -9.00 9.28
N TYR A 7 1.63 -8.01 8.62
CA TYR A 7 1.66 -7.88 7.17
C TYR A 7 3.10 -7.93 6.67
N MET A 8 3.33 -8.64 5.57
CA MET A 8 4.65 -8.75 4.96
C MET A 8 4.67 -7.96 3.66
N LEU A 9 5.64 -7.04 3.53
CA LEU A 9 5.88 -6.26 2.32
C LEU A 9 6.25 -7.16 1.14
N HIS A 10 5.76 -6.84 -0.06
CA HIS A 10 6.00 -7.63 -1.27
C HIS A 10 7.31 -7.34 -1.96
N SER A 11 8.00 -6.27 -1.63
CA SER A 11 9.28 -5.92 -2.24
C SER A 11 10.24 -5.27 -1.27
N SER A 12 10.94 -6.10 -0.51
CA SER A 12 12.04 -5.65 0.33
C SER A 12 13.21 -5.04 -0.47
N GLN A 13 13.34 -5.40 -1.76
CA GLN A 13 14.43 -4.91 -2.63
C GLN A 13 14.19 -3.50 -3.16
N ALA A 14 12.94 -3.09 -3.27
CA ALA A 14 12.58 -1.76 -3.76
C ALA A 14 12.57 -0.70 -2.66
N HIS A 15 12.93 -1.06 -1.41
CA HIS A 15 12.78 -0.18 -0.24
C HIS A 15 11.36 0.36 -0.13
N THR A 16 10.39 -0.52 -0.31
CA THR A 16 8.97 -0.15 -0.22
C THR A 16 8.54 0.05 1.23
N THR A 17 7.53 0.90 1.37
CA THR A 17 6.84 1.17 2.63
C THR A 17 5.34 1.06 2.42
N VAL A 18 4.61 0.86 3.50
CA VAL A 18 3.15 1.03 3.50
C VAL A 18 2.85 2.49 3.78
N SER A 19 2.12 3.14 2.89
CA SER A 19 1.75 4.54 3.03
C SER A 19 0.29 4.73 3.45
N GLU A 20 -0.60 3.82 3.03
CA GLU A 20 -2.02 3.90 3.37
C GLU A 20 -2.63 2.50 3.52
N ILE A 21 -3.67 2.42 4.36
CA ILE A 21 -4.51 1.24 4.52
C ILE A 21 -5.97 1.67 4.51
N SER A 22 -6.72 1.24 3.50
CA SER A 22 -8.14 1.55 3.34
C SER A 22 -9.02 0.31 3.44
N ALA A 23 -10.21 0.45 4.03
CA ALA A 23 -11.14 -0.66 4.15
C ALA A 23 -11.86 -0.93 2.82
N LEU A 24 -11.87 -2.20 2.40
CA LEU A 24 -12.70 -2.71 1.30
C LEU A 24 -13.97 -3.40 1.83
N GLY A 25 -13.93 -3.88 3.05
CA GLY A 25 -15.02 -4.60 3.70
C GLY A 25 -14.69 -4.94 5.15
N ASN A 26 -15.49 -5.77 5.79
CA ASN A 26 -15.38 -6.06 7.23
C ASN A 26 -14.02 -6.65 7.65
N HIS A 27 -13.42 -7.49 6.81
CA HIS A 27 -12.13 -8.15 7.08
C HIS A 27 -11.14 -7.95 5.93
N THR A 28 -11.50 -7.13 4.96
CA THR A 28 -10.72 -6.93 3.75
C THR A 28 -10.22 -5.50 3.70
N LEU A 29 -8.92 -5.35 3.55
CA LEU A 29 -8.25 -4.04 3.44
C LEU A 29 -7.52 -3.94 2.11
N LEU A 30 -7.30 -2.71 1.67
CA LEU A 30 -6.42 -2.33 0.59
C LEU A 30 -5.19 -1.68 1.20
N VAL A 31 -4.03 -2.19 0.88
CA VAL A 31 -2.73 -1.70 1.37
C VAL A 31 -1.99 -1.05 0.22
N ASP A 32 -1.56 0.18 0.40
CA ASP A 32 -0.69 0.89 -0.54
C ASP A 32 0.78 0.65 -0.19
N GLU A 33 1.46 -0.08 -1.06
CA GLU A 33 2.91 -0.23 -1.01
C GLU A 33 3.58 0.60 -2.11
N ARG A 34 4.50 1.44 -1.72
CA ARG A 34 5.23 2.27 -2.66
C ARG A 34 6.70 2.42 -2.30
N ASP A 35 7.54 2.68 -3.30
CA ASP A 35 8.88 3.24 -3.13
C ASP A 35 8.83 4.78 -3.10
N GLY A 36 9.97 5.41 -2.88
CA GLY A 36 10.13 6.87 -2.89
C GLY A 36 10.65 7.42 -4.21
N LYS A 37 10.36 6.75 -5.35
CA LYS A 37 10.85 7.17 -6.65
C LYS A 37 9.73 7.74 -7.50
N ALA A 38 10.05 8.67 -8.38
CA ALA A 38 9.18 9.13 -9.46
C ALA A 38 9.59 8.48 -10.78
N GLY A 39 8.65 8.38 -11.73
CA GLY A 39 8.93 7.86 -13.07
C GLY A 39 8.36 6.48 -13.36
N SER A 40 8.75 5.91 -14.51
CA SER A 40 8.18 4.65 -15.01
C SER A 40 8.75 3.39 -14.37
N ASP A 41 9.95 3.48 -13.81
CA ASP A 41 10.60 2.35 -13.11
C ASP A 41 10.47 2.52 -11.60
N THR A 42 9.23 2.45 -11.14
CA THR A 42 8.87 2.64 -9.73
C THR A 42 8.00 1.52 -9.24
N PHE A 43 7.90 1.40 -7.92
CA PHE A 43 7.02 0.45 -7.27
C PHE A 43 5.88 1.20 -6.57
N LYS A 44 4.70 1.19 -7.17
CA LYS A 44 3.46 1.73 -6.61
C LYS A 44 2.35 0.73 -6.84
N ARG A 45 1.93 0.02 -5.79
CA ARG A 45 0.99 -1.08 -5.92
C ARG A 45 0.01 -1.13 -4.77
N LEU A 46 -1.21 -1.41 -5.10
CA LEU A 46 -2.25 -1.67 -4.12
C LEU A 46 -2.45 -3.18 -3.98
N TYR A 47 -2.43 -3.66 -2.73
CA TYR A 47 -2.65 -5.06 -2.41
C TYR A 47 -3.91 -5.24 -1.57
N ARG A 48 -4.76 -6.17 -1.99
CA ARG A 48 -5.88 -6.61 -1.17
C ARG A 48 -5.42 -7.65 -0.19
N ILE A 49 -5.73 -7.45 1.10
CA ILE A 49 -5.51 -8.43 2.15
C ILE A 49 -6.83 -8.86 2.77
N ASP A 50 -6.87 -10.10 3.28
CA ASP A 50 -8.01 -10.66 4.02
C ASP A 50 -7.53 -11.08 5.41
N LEU A 51 -7.98 -10.36 6.43
CA LEU A 51 -7.61 -10.59 7.82
C LEU A 51 -8.22 -11.87 8.39
N ALA A 52 -9.28 -12.42 7.76
CA ALA A 52 -9.91 -13.67 8.24
C ALA A 52 -8.96 -14.88 8.12
N GLN A 53 -7.93 -14.79 7.31
CA GLN A 53 -6.90 -15.84 7.15
C GLN A 53 -5.62 -15.57 7.93
N ALA A 54 -5.54 -14.42 8.61
CA ALA A 54 -4.37 -14.01 9.37
C ALA A 54 -4.52 -14.31 10.86
N THR A 55 -3.42 -14.57 11.53
CA THR A 55 -3.39 -14.74 12.97
C THR A 55 -3.56 -13.41 13.68
N ASN A 56 -4.57 -13.28 14.52
CA ASN A 56 -4.67 -12.15 15.43
C ASN A 56 -3.65 -12.33 16.57
N LEU A 57 -2.64 -11.50 16.60
CA LEU A 57 -1.54 -11.56 17.57
C LEU A 57 -2.02 -11.35 19.02
N LEU A 58 -3.18 -10.71 19.21
CA LEU A 58 -3.76 -10.51 20.53
C LEU A 58 -4.31 -11.82 21.14
N ASP A 59 -4.59 -12.82 20.31
CA ASP A 59 -5.11 -14.12 20.74
C ASP A 59 -3.97 -15.10 21.08
N LEU A 60 -2.71 -14.72 20.84
CA LEU A 60 -1.56 -15.54 21.14
C LEU A 60 -1.19 -15.39 22.62
N ASN A 61 -1.01 -16.53 23.30
CA ASN A 61 -0.46 -16.58 24.67
C ASN A 61 1.07 -16.42 24.67
N ASN A 62 1.57 -15.45 23.92
CA ASN A 62 2.99 -15.21 23.78
C ASN A 62 3.49 -14.25 24.84
N ALA A 63 4.75 -14.41 25.25
CA ALA A 63 5.40 -13.45 26.11
C ALA A 63 5.46 -12.08 25.41
N TYR A 64 5.11 -11.04 26.13
CA TYR A 64 5.27 -9.67 25.69
C TYR A 64 6.43 -9.03 26.46
N ASP A 65 7.42 -8.54 25.71
CA ASP A 65 8.59 -7.87 26.27
C ASP A 65 8.86 -6.58 25.47
N PRO A 66 8.52 -5.40 26.02
CA PRO A 66 8.69 -4.14 25.31
C PRO A 66 10.15 -3.81 25.03
N ASP A 67 11.09 -4.32 25.84
CA ASP A 67 12.52 -4.08 25.66
C ASP A 67 13.11 -4.93 24.53
N LYS A 68 12.38 -5.97 24.12
CA LYS A 68 12.76 -6.89 23.04
C LYS A 68 11.89 -6.78 21.79
N GLY A 69 11.12 -5.71 21.63
CA GLY A 69 10.31 -5.47 20.44
C GLY A 69 8.87 -5.94 20.53
N GLY A 70 8.33 -6.18 21.71
CA GLY A 70 6.92 -6.46 21.92
C GLY A 70 6.60 -7.96 21.98
N VAL A 71 5.75 -8.49 21.09
CA VAL A 71 5.37 -9.90 21.09
C VAL A 71 6.55 -10.78 20.69
N LEU A 72 6.88 -11.75 21.57
CA LEU A 72 7.94 -12.70 21.34
C LEU A 72 7.37 -14.08 20.97
N VAL A 73 7.96 -14.70 19.96
CA VAL A 73 7.72 -16.09 19.59
C VAL A 73 9.05 -16.83 19.75
N ASP A 74 9.09 -17.87 20.56
CA ASP A 74 10.30 -18.61 20.90
C ASP A 74 11.46 -17.70 21.37
N GLY A 75 11.10 -16.63 22.11
CA GLY A 75 12.07 -15.68 22.67
C GLY A 75 12.63 -14.64 21.68
N LYS A 76 12.15 -14.62 20.45
CA LYS A 76 12.51 -13.62 19.42
C LYS A 76 11.35 -12.69 19.11
N SER A 77 11.63 -11.42 18.85
CA SER A 77 10.62 -10.50 18.32
C SER A 77 10.14 -10.93 16.93
N LEU A 78 8.99 -10.45 16.49
CA LEU A 78 8.46 -10.75 15.16
C LEU A 78 9.43 -10.28 14.07
N GLU A 79 10.03 -9.11 14.23
CA GLU A 79 11.06 -8.59 13.34
C GLU A 79 12.30 -9.47 13.31
N GLY A 80 12.63 -10.17 14.41
CA GLY A 80 13.75 -11.10 14.50
C GLY A 80 13.65 -12.30 13.56
N TYR A 81 12.43 -12.63 13.07
CA TYR A 81 12.22 -13.67 12.07
C TYR A 81 12.43 -13.19 10.64
N VAL A 82 12.32 -11.90 10.41
CA VAL A 82 12.36 -11.28 9.09
C VAL A 82 13.49 -10.29 8.93
N SER A 83 14.22 -9.96 10.02
CA SER A 83 15.32 -9.01 9.96
C SER A 83 16.50 -9.59 9.17
N HIS A 84 17.12 -8.72 8.42
CA HIS A 84 18.30 -9.04 7.62
C HIS A 84 19.53 -8.83 8.48
N THR A 85 20.15 -9.90 8.91
CA THR A 85 21.50 -9.85 9.43
C THR A 85 22.47 -10.10 8.27
N ASP A 86 23.52 -9.31 8.18
CA ASP A 86 24.69 -9.53 7.32
C ASP A 86 24.45 -9.41 5.80
N GLY A 87 23.58 -8.50 5.36
CA GLY A 87 23.39 -8.22 3.93
C GLY A 87 22.68 -9.33 3.16
N ALA A 88 22.18 -10.35 3.85
CA ALA A 88 21.31 -11.34 3.22
C ALA A 88 20.00 -10.69 2.80
N LYS A 89 19.61 -10.87 1.53
CA LYS A 89 18.32 -10.41 1.04
C LYS A 89 17.22 -11.20 1.74
N ALA A 90 16.21 -10.51 2.24
CA ALA A 90 15.04 -11.18 2.79
C ALA A 90 14.44 -12.10 1.72
N ASN A 91 14.27 -13.33 2.09
CA ASN A 91 13.43 -14.22 1.34
C ASN A 91 12.04 -14.19 2.02
N GLU A 92 11.13 -13.43 1.45
CA GLU A 92 9.78 -13.22 1.97
C GLU A 92 9.05 -14.56 2.18
N GLN A 93 9.28 -15.51 1.30
CA GLN A 93 8.70 -16.85 1.41
C GLN A 93 9.25 -17.59 2.63
N VAL A 94 10.57 -17.58 2.84
CA VAL A 94 11.21 -18.22 4.01
C VAL A 94 10.75 -17.56 5.31
N ALA A 95 10.63 -16.24 5.32
CA ALA A 95 10.10 -15.52 6.48
C ALA A 95 8.65 -15.92 6.79
N ALA A 96 7.80 -15.98 5.78
CA ALA A 96 6.41 -16.41 5.94
C ALA A 96 6.29 -17.87 6.41
N GLU A 97 7.12 -18.76 5.90
CA GLU A 97 7.17 -20.17 6.32
C GLU A 97 7.64 -20.31 7.77
N THR A 98 8.65 -19.54 8.17
CA THR A 98 9.15 -19.52 9.55
C THR A 98 8.09 -19.04 10.53
N LEU A 99 7.37 -17.96 10.20
CA LEU A 99 6.27 -17.46 11.02
C LEU A 99 5.13 -18.47 11.13
N ARG A 100 4.76 -19.12 10.02
CA ARG A 100 3.74 -20.17 10.02
C ARG A 100 4.15 -21.38 10.87
N ALA A 101 5.40 -21.79 10.80
CA ALA A 101 5.94 -22.85 11.64
C ALA A 101 5.85 -22.51 13.15
N ALA A 102 5.93 -21.22 13.48
CA ALA A 102 5.70 -20.69 14.83
C ALA A 102 4.20 -20.45 15.15
N GLY A 103 3.28 -20.88 14.30
CA GLY A 103 1.83 -20.71 14.49
C GLY A 103 1.29 -19.34 14.11
N ILE A 104 2.07 -18.52 13.42
CA ILE A 104 1.68 -17.18 12.97
C ILE A 104 1.46 -17.19 11.46
N SER A 105 0.24 -16.92 11.03
CA SER A 105 -0.12 -16.69 9.63
C SER A 105 -0.17 -15.19 9.36
N PRO A 106 0.80 -14.63 8.62
CA PRO A 106 0.74 -13.22 8.23
C PRO A 106 -0.46 -12.96 7.31
N ALA A 107 -0.99 -11.73 7.35
CA ALA A 107 -1.92 -11.26 6.33
C ALA A 107 -1.20 -11.22 4.97
N GLN A 108 -1.75 -11.96 4.00
CA GLN A 108 -1.17 -12.05 2.67
C GLN A 108 -1.86 -11.08 1.72
N GLY A 109 -1.07 -10.27 1.05
CA GLY A 109 -1.54 -9.40 -0.02
C GLY A 109 -1.64 -10.13 -1.35
N ARG A 110 -2.71 -9.83 -2.09
CA ARG A 110 -2.85 -10.16 -3.51
C ARG A 110 -2.89 -8.86 -4.28
N LEU A 111 -2.13 -8.77 -5.36
CA LEU A 111 -2.09 -7.56 -6.18
C LEU A 111 -3.51 -7.17 -6.60
N TYR A 112 -3.91 -5.97 -6.26
CA TYR A 112 -5.20 -5.38 -6.64
C TYR A 112 -5.03 -4.50 -7.87
N LEU A 113 -4.05 -3.60 -7.85
CA LEU A 113 -3.76 -2.67 -8.92
C LEU A 113 -2.25 -2.36 -8.96
N ASP A 114 -1.65 -2.43 -10.15
CA ASP A 114 -0.31 -1.88 -10.41
C ASP A 114 -0.47 -0.44 -10.90
N VAL A 115 -0.36 0.51 -9.98
CA VAL A 115 -0.59 1.94 -10.23
C VAL A 115 0.46 2.48 -11.21
N THR A 116 1.73 2.10 -11.05
CA THR A 116 2.78 2.55 -11.98
C THR A 116 2.46 2.13 -13.40
N LYS A 117 2.12 0.86 -13.61
CA LYS A 117 1.78 0.38 -14.96
C LYS A 117 0.53 1.04 -15.53
N LEU A 118 -0.49 1.28 -14.70
CA LEU A 118 -1.71 1.94 -15.15
C LEU A 118 -1.41 3.37 -15.61
N VAL A 119 -0.74 4.15 -14.80
CA VAL A 119 -0.44 5.57 -15.07
C VAL A 119 0.42 5.71 -16.33
N TRP A 120 1.52 4.97 -16.40
CA TRP A 120 2.43 5.04 -17.55
C TRP A 120 1.87 4.36 -18.80
N GLY A 121 0.96 3.42 -18.65
CA GLY A 121 0.21 2.85 -19.78
C GLY A 121 -0.82 3.80 -20.36
N ALA A 122 -1.40 4.67 -19.52
CA ALA A 122 -2.36 5.69 -19.94
C ALA A 122 -1.67 6.94 -20.50
N ASP A 123 -0.56 7.35 -19.90
CA ASP A 123 0.23 8.50 -20.31
C ASP A 123 1.74 8.22 -20.29
N PRO A 124 2.30 7.68 -21.38
CA PRO A 124 3.73 7.41 -21.50
C PRO A 124 4.63 8.64 -21.45
N SER A 125 4.07 9.85 -21.58
CA SER A 125 4.81 11.11 -21.45
C SER A 125 5.13 11.48 -20.00
N GLY A 126 4.46 10.82 -19.03
CA GLY A 126 4.66 11.02 -17.60
C GLY A 126 4.14 12.36 -17.08
N ASN A 127 3.16 12.99 -17.76
CA ASN A 127 2.54 14.22 -17.26
C ASN A 127 1.40 13.96 -16.29
N THR A 128 0.89 12.73 -16.22
CA THR A 128 -0.23 12.35 -15.37
C THR A 128 0.28 11.58 -14.18
N PHE A 129 0.02 12.07 -12.96
CA PHE A 129 0.20 11.38 -11.68
C PHE A 129 1.52 10.58 -11.53
N SER A 130 2.64 11.10 -11.99
CA SER A 130 3.95 10.42 -11.96
C SER A 130 4.80 10.82 -10.74
N HIS A 131 4.16 10.93 -9.59
CA HIS A 131 4.75 11.38 -8.33
C HIS A 131 5.64 10.31 -7.66
N ASP A 132 6.54 10.76 -6.80
CA ASP A 132 7.38 9.87 -5.98
C ASP A 132 6.61 9.21 -4.82
N LYS A 133 5.60 9.90 -4.29
CA LYS A 133 4.82 9.45 -3.14
C LYS A 133 3.33 9.37 -3.47
N VAL A 134 2.78 8.18 -3.45
CA VAL A 134 1.34 7.94 -3.39
C VAL A 134 1.03 7.62 -1.92
N GLU A 135 0.25 8.44 -1.24
CA GLU A 135 0.07 8.34 0.21
C GLU A 135 -1.39 8.44 0.68
N GLY A 136 -2.30 8.73 -0.23
CA GLY A 136 -3.73 8.72 0.07
C GLY A 136 -4.46 7.73 -0.82
N VAL A 137 -5.28 6.86 -0.24
CA VAL A 137 -6.15 5.93 -0.96
C VAL A 137 -7.55 5.97 -0.38
N ALA A 138 -8.49 6.56 -1.09
CA ALA A 138 -9.90 6.49 -0.78
C ALA A 138 -10.59 5.44 -1.64
N VAL A 139 -11.44 4.64 -1.00
CA VAL A 139 -12.18 3.55 -1.64
C VAL A 139 -13.66 3.84 -1.56
N THR A 140 -14.35 3.80 -2.69
CA THR A 140 -15.80 4.00 -2.75
C THR A 140 -16.47 2.90 -3.58
N LYS A 141 -17.79 2.81 -3.47
CA LYS A 141 -18.61 1.83 -4.21
C LYS A 141 -18.08 0.39 -4.10
N GLY A 142 -17.67 -0.01 -2.88
CA GLY A 142 -17.21 -1.38 -2.64
C GLY A 142 -15.95 -1.77 -3.42
N GLY A 143 -15.04 -0.82 -3.68
CA GLY A 143 -13.82 -1.04 -4.44
C GLY A 143 -13.92 -0.78 -5.94
N GLN A 144 -15.09 -0.34 -6.43
CA GLN A 144 -15.23 0.01 -7.86
C GLN A 144 -14.57 1.34 -8.22
N HIS A 145 -14.47 2.27 -7.28
CA HIS A 145 -13.81 3.55 -7.48
C HIS A 145 -12.73 3.76 -6.43
N LEU A 146 -11.57 4.19 -6.89
CA LEU A 146 -10.44 4.60 -6.06
C LEU A 146 -10.11 6.04 -6.37
N THR A 147 -9.78 6.81 -5.32
CA THR A 147 -9.10 8.09 -5.46
C THR A 147 -7.75 7.96 -4.80
N LEU A 148 -6.69 8.15 -5.56
CA LEU A 148 -5.31 8.19 -5.07
C LEU A 148 -4.87 9.64 -4.95
N ALA A 149 -4.08 9.96 -3.93
CA ALA A 149 -3.47 11.27 -3.77
C ALA A 149 -1.98 11.11 -3.50
N ASN A 150 -1.19 12.07 -3.99
CA ASN A 150 0.23 12.14 -3.64
C ASN A 150 0.46 13.02 -2.40
N ASP A 151 1.57 12.77 -1.71
CA ASP A 151 2.18 13.74 -0.81
C ASP A 151 3.23 14.53 -1.58
N SER A 152 2.98 15.81 -1.79
CA SER A 152 3.89 16.72 -2.48
C SER A 152 4.98 17.33 -1.58
N ASP A 153 5.02 16.95 -0.29
CA ASP A 153 5.89 17.59 0.71
C ASP A 153 5.73 19.13 0.75
N PHE A 154 4.50 19.62 0.52
CA PHE A 154 4.21 21.06 0.36
C PHE A 154 4.95 21.73 -0.83
N GLY A 155 5.39 20.95 -1.82
CA GLY A 155 6.24 21.43 -2.91
C GLY A 155 7.68 21.74 -2.50
N LEU A 156 8.16 21.14 -1.39
CA LEU A 156 9.48 21.38 -0.83
C LEU A 156 10.34 20.12 -0.85
N GLU A 157 11.53 20.24 -1.40
CA GLU A 157 12.55 19.16 -1.36
C GLU A 157 13.32 19.16 -0.03
N GLY A 158 13.27 20.24 0.69
CA GLY A 158 13.94 20.40 1.97
C GLY A 158 14.34 21.83 2.24
N SER A 159 15.17 21.99 3.26
CA SER A 159 15.70 23.28 3.64
C SER A 159 17.22 23.23 3.71
N SER A 160 17.87 24.35 3.39
CA SER A 160 19.27 24.56 3.68
C SER A 160 19.42 25.68 4.70
N HIS A 161 20.43 25.56 5.54
CA HIS A 161 20.76 26.57 6.55
C HIS A 161 22.23 26.95 6.42
N THR A 162 22.47 28.22 6.14
CA THR A 162 23.82 28.78 6.05
C THR A 162 23.89 30.00 6.96
N GLY A 163 24.51 29.82 8.12
CA GLY A 163 24.55 30.88 9.13
C GLY A 163 23.20 31.23 9.71
N THR A 164 22.71 32.45 9.48
CA THR A 164 21.37 32.91 9.91
C THR A 164 20.32 32.83 8.79
N GLN A 165 20.72 32.42 7.61
CA GLN A 165 19.80 32.32 6.47
C GLN A 165 19.21 30.93 6.39
N PHE A 166 17.91 30.90 6.14
CA PHE A 166 17.14 29.68 5.93
C PHE A 166 16.53 29.74 4.52
N GLU A 167 16.88 28.77 3.69
CA GLU A 167 16.38 28.68 2.33
C GLU A 167 15.54 27.41 2.18
N LEU A 168 14.35 27.55 1.61
CA LEU A 168 13.50 26.44 1.18
C LEU A 168 13.84 26.12 -0.27
N ARG A 169 14.06 24.82 -0.53
CA ARG A 169 14.26 24.34 -1.90
C ARG A 169 12.94 23.81 -2.42
N GLN A 170 12.54 24.29 -3.59
CA GLN A 170 11.36 23.80 -4.28
C GLN A 170 11.60 22.36 -4.77
N LYS A 171 10.63 21.49 -4.52
CA LYS A 171 10.60 20.15 -5.08
C LYS A 171 10.14 20.23 -6.54
N GLU A 172 10.89 19.59 -7.42
CA GLU A 172 10.58 19.58 -8.84
C GLU A 172 10.64 18.16 -9.41
N TYR A 173 9.74 17.89 -10.34
CA TYR A 173 9.79 16.70 -11.16
C TYR A 173 9.71 17.08 -12.64
N GLN A 174 10.66 16.59 -13.46
CA GLN A 174 10.78 16.94 -14.89
C GLN A 174 10.82 18.46 -15.17
N GLY A 175 11.45 19.23 -14.28
CA GLY A 175 11.56 20.69 -14.40
C GLY A 175 10.26 21.45 -14.11
N LYS A 176 9.29 20.80 -13.50
CA LYS A 176 8.03 21.42 -13.03
C LYS A 176 7.96 21.34 -11.52
N PRO A 177 7.41 22.35 -10.83
CA PRO A 177 7.14 22.28 -9.41
C PRO A 177 6.25 21.08 -9.07
N GLU A 178 6.63 20.36 -8.01
CA GLU A 178 5.79 19.28 -7.47
C GLU A 178 4.54 19.88 -6.82
N THR A 179 3.39 19.34 -7.14
CA THR A 179 2.08 19.80 -6.65
C THR A 179 1.27 18.64 -6.08
N GLY A 180 0.29 18.95 -5.25
CA GLY A 180 -0.74 17.98 -4.84
C GLY A 180 -1.62 17.64 -6.04
N GLU A 181 -1.79 16.35 -6.30
CA GLU A 181 -2.64 15.81 -7.36
C GLU A 181 -3.48 14.65 -6.80
N ALA A 182 -4.70 14.50 -7.33
CA ALA A 182 -5.55 13.35 -7.07
C ALA A 182 -5.91 12.65 -8.38
N LEU A 183 -5.83 11.32 -8.37
CA LEU A 183 -6.18 10.47 -9.49
C LEU A 183 -7.42 9.65 -9.16
N ASP A 184 -8.49 9.87 -9.90
CA ASP A 184 -9.71 9.07 -9.80
C ASP A 184 -9.66 7.89 -10.78
N ILE A 185 -9.93 6.69 -10.28
CA ILE A 185 -9.86 5.45 -11.04
C ILE A 185 -11.20 4.72 -10.95
N ASP A 186 -11.84 4.53 -12.09
CA ASP A 186 -12.95 3.58 -12.23
C ASP A 186 -12.36 2.18 -12.49
N MET A 187 -12.33 1.34 -11.46
CA MET A 187 -11.77 -0.01 -11.54
C MET A 187 -12.49 -0.91 -12.53
N THR A 188 -13.73 -0.60 -12.87
CA THR A 188 -14.48 -1.38 -13.88
C THR A 188 -13.96 -1.12 -15.29
N ALA A 189 -13.39 0.06 -15.54
CA ALA A 189 -12.80 0.48 -16.80
C ALA A 189 -11.29 0.17 -16.91
N VAL A 190 -10.61 -0.16 -15.80
CA VAL A 190 -9.17 -0.48 -15.82
C VAL A 190 -8.93 -1.76 -16.64
N PRO A 191 -8.00 -1.75 -17.62
CA PRO A 191 -7.63 -2.96 -18.34
C PRO A 191 -7.09 -4.06 -17.44
N GLN A 192 -7.43 -5.33 -17.75
CA GLN A 192 -7.04 -6.48 -16.93
C GLN A 192 -5.53 -6.61 -16.71
N GLN A 193 -4.72 -6.17 -17.67
CA GLN A 193 -3.25 -6.22 -17.59
C GLN A 193 -2.65 -5.38 -16.45
N TYR A 194 -3.41 -4.42 -15.91
CA TYR A 194 -3.00 -3.57 -14.78
C TYR A 194 -3.61 -4.04 -13.45
N ARG A 195 -4.64 -4.91 -13.50
CA ARG A 195 -5.29 -5.51 -12.33
C ARG A 195 -4.63 -6.83 -11.98
N GLY A 196 -4.50 -7.11 -10.71
CA GLY A 196 -4.06 -8.40 -10.21
C GLY A 196 -5.23 -9.32 -9.83
N ASP A 197 -4.90 -10.50 -9.34
CA ASP A 197 -5.85 -11.51 -8.83
C ASP A 197 -6.52 -11.11 -7.51
N GLY A 198 -6.05 -10.06 -6.87
CA GLY A 198 -6.68 -9.45 -5.69
C GLY A 198 -7.91 -8.60 -6.03
N TYR A 199 -8.04 -8.13 -7.29
CA TYR A 199 -9.24 -7.44 -7.71
C TYR A 199 -10.37 -8.44 -7.94
N ILE A 200 -11.44 -8.29 -7.16
CA ILE A 200 -12.68 -9.05 -7.34
C ILE A 200 -13.71 -8.06 -7.87
N ALA A 201 -14.15 -8.29 -9.10
CA ALA A 201 -15.25 -7.49 -9.65
C ALA A 201 -16.48 -7.69 -8.76
N PRO A 202 -17.18 -6.59 -8.39
CA PRO A 202 -18.41 -6.72 -7.64
C PRO A 202 -19.41 -7.53 -8.46
N GLU A 203 -20.15 -8.40 -7.80
CA GLU A 203 -21.28 -9.07 -8.43
C GLU A 203 -22.28 -7.99 -8.85
N VAL A 204 -22.54 -7.90 -10.15
CA VAL A 204 -23.63 -7.05 -10.66
C VAL A 204 -24.92 -7.73 -10.26
N ASN A 205 -25.53 -7.28 -9.19
CA ASN A 205 -26.87 -7.70 -8.84
C ASN A 205 -27.83 -7.13 -9.91
N THR A 206 -28.14 -7.92 -10.92
CA THR A 206 -29.06 -7.55 -12.01
C THR A 206 -30.52 -7.46 -11.54
N THR A 207 -30.80 -7.54 -10.24
CA THR A 207 -32.14 -7.45 -9.67
C THR A 207 -32.65 -6.02 -9.46
N ASP A 208 -31.82 -4.99 -9.63
CA ASP A 208 -32.26 -3.58 -9.57
C ASP A 208 -32.54 -2.93 -10.93
N ALA A 209 -33.01 -3.71 -11.89
CA ALA A 209 -33.68 -3.16 -13.07
C ALA A 209 -35.12 -2.78 -12.70
N GLY A 210 -35.33 -1.61 -12.11
CA GLY A 210 -36.67 -1.10 -11.94
C GLY A 210 -36.93 -0.23 -10.72
N THR A 211 -36.27 0.93 -10.62
CA THR A 211 -36.89 2.07 -9.94
C THR A 211 -36.50 3.34 -10.70
N GLU A 212 -37.33 3.66 -11.67
CA GLU A 212 -37.36 4.98 -12.31
C GLU A 212 -37.73 6.02 -11.24
N VAL A 213 -36.77 6.81 -10.79
CA VAL A 213 -37.04 7.97 -9.95
C VAL A 213 -37.52 9.08 -10.89
N LYS A 214 -38.83 9.26 -10.97
CA LYS A 214 -39.42 10.46 -11.56
C LYS A 214 -39.21 11.62 -10.60
N VAL A 215 -38.36 12.56 -10.98
CA VAL A 215 -38.30 13.88 -10.34
C VAL A 215 -39.43 14.70 -10.89
N ALA A 216 -40.32 15.14 -10.02
CA ALA A 216 -41.37 16.09 -10.29
C ALA A 216 -40.85 17.53 -10.18
#